data_44b15de73e99fd4cfbe846a717305210
#
_entry.id   44b15de73e99fd4cfbe846a717305210
#
_cell.length_a   1.000
_cell.length_b   1.000
_cell.length_c   1.000
_cell.angle_alpha   90.00
_cell.angle_beta   90.00
_cell.angle_gamma   90.00
#
_symmetry.space_group_name_H-M   'P 1'
#
loop_
_entity.id
_entity.type
_entity.pdbx_description
1 polymer ?
#
loop_
_entity_poly.entity_id
_entity_poly.type
_entity_poly.pdbx_seq_one_letter_code
_entity_poly.pdbx_strand_id
1 'polypeptide(L)'
;MTLIVNTRRLAGVFVSALLVTACATPPQTRELLADTTTGLPPAVELTETPFYPQQQYQCGPAALATVLGAHAVTVTPEALVAAVYVPALQGSLPEEITATARRYQMLAYPLPASLEALLYEVAHGNPVLVMQNLGTRWFQNWHFAVVIGFDLESREVILRSGTTRRWRTTLATFERTWSRSDYWALVIL
;
A
#
# COMPACT_ATOMS: atom_id res chain seq x y z
N MET A 1 8.67 7.86 63.99
CA MET A 1 9.60 8.16 62.88
C MET A 1 8.95 7.69 61.60
N THR A 2 8.21 8.59 60.92
CA THR A 2 7.34 8.27 59.80
C THR A 2 8.10 8.50 58.48
N LEU A 3 8.30 7.42 57.75
CA LEU A 3 8.95 7.48 56.43
C LEU A 3 7.95 8.02 55.38
N ILE A 4 8.16 9.24 54.94
CA ILE A 4 7.45 9.84 53.80
C ILE A 4 8.09 9.31 52.52
N VAL A 5 7.48 8.33 51.88
CA VAL A 5 7.89 7.83 50.56
C VAL A 5 7.48 8.84 49.51
N ASN A 6 8.45 9.31 48.76
CA ASN A 6 8.34 10.42 47.78
C ASN A 6 7.65 9.92 46.49
N THR A 7 6.33 9.95 46.43
CA THR A 7 5.47 9.46 45.31
C THR A 7 5.66 10.20 44.00
N ARG A 8 6.37 11.32 43.96
CA ARG A 8 6.59 12.13 42.76
C ARG A 8 7.60 11.52 41.75
N ARG A 9 8.48 10.62 42.21
CA ARG A 9 9.49 10.00 41.29
C ARG A 9 8.94 8.81 40.50
N LEU A 10 7.88 8.16 40.95
CA LEU A 10 7.28 7.01 40.24
C LEU A 10 6.36 7.43 39.11
N ALA A 11 5.72 8.60 39.15
CA ALA A 11 4.88 9.11 38.08
C ALA A 11 5.66 9.48 36.82
N GLY A 12 6.90 9.95 36.96
CA GLY A 12 7.74 10.32 35.81
C GLY A 12 8.25 9.14 35.00
N VAL A 13 8.47 7.99 35.62
CA VAL A 13 8.93 6.76 34.94
C VAL A 13 7.81 6.11 34.11
N PHE A 14 6.57 6.17 34.56
CA PHE A 14 5.43 5.61 33.83
C PHE A 14 5.08 6.41 32.58
N VAL A 15 5.21 7.73 32.58
CA VAL A 15 4.95 8.58 31.41
C VAL A 15 6.03 8.40 30.33
N SER A 16 7.30 8.17 30.72
CA SER A 16 8.37 7.92 29.74
C SER A 16 8.25 6.56 29.04
N ALA A 17 7.69 5.54 29.68
CA ALA A 17 7.51 4.22 29.08
C ALA A 17 6.40 4.19 28.00
N LEU A 18 5.41 5.10 28.06
CA LEU A 18 4.32 5.18 27.10
C LEU A 18 4.71 5.88 25.77
N LEU A 19 5.80 6.63 25.74
CA LEU A 19 6.24 7.36 24.55
C LEU A 19 7.12 6.53 23.58
N VAL A 20 7.58 5.37 23.99
CA VAL A 20 8.50 4.54 23.17
C VAL A 20 7.75 3.64 22.16
N THR A 21 6.43 3.46 22.31
CA THR A 21 5.65 2.58 21.42
C THR A 21 5.26 3.21 20.08
N ALA A 22 5.45 4.51 19.89
CA ALA A 22 5.00 5.22 18.68
C ALA A 22 5.86 4.98 17.43
N CYS A 23 7.05 4.38 17.56
CA CYS A 23 8.01 4.16 16.46
C CYS A 23 8.29 2.68 16.16
N ALA A 24 7.48 1.75 16.64
CA ALA A 24 7.69 0.34 16.36
C ALA A 24 7.55 0.05 14.86
N THR A 25 8.53 -0.66 14.30
CA THR A 25 8.43 -1.19 12.94
C THR A 25 7.23 -2.14 12.87
N PRO A 26 6.36 -2.00 11.85
CA PRO A 26 5.22 -2.89 11.68
C PRO A 26 5.65 -4.35 11.58
N PRO A 27 4.76 -5.29 11.94
CA PRO A 27 5.13 -6.69 12.14
C PRO A 27 5.67 -7.35 10.87
N GLN A 28 4.99 -7.20 9.72
CA GLN A 28 5.41 -7.86 8.49
C GLN A 28 6.71 -7.25 7.94
N THR A 29 6.91 -5.92 8.02
CA THR A 29 8.19 -5.30 7.68
C THR A 29 9.32 -5.82 8.54
N ARG A 30 9.09 -6.01 9.84
CA ARG A 30 10.11 -6.54 10.75
C ARG A 30 10.44 -7.99 10.43
N GLU A 31 9.44 -8.83 10.18
CA GLU A 31 9.60 -10.24 9.81
C GLU A 31 10.36 -10.36 8.48
N LEU A 32 9.92 -9.64 7.46
CA LEU A 32 10.57 -9.62 6.15
C LEU A 32 12.06 -9.24 6.22
N LEU A 33 12.40 -8.21 7.02
CA LEU A 33 13.78 -7.74 7.14
C LEU A 33 14.65 -8.63 8.05
N ALA A 34 14.05 -9.50 8.86
CA ALA A 34 14.75 -10.48 9.68
C ALA A 34 14.98 -11.80 8.95
N ASP A 35 14.16 -12.13 7.96
CA ASP A 35 14.25 -13.38 7.21
C ASP A 35 15.21 -13.22 6.03
N THR A 36 16.30 -13.97 6.07
CA THR A 36 17.30 -14.06 4.99
C THR A 36 16.96 -15.11 3.93
N THR A 37 15.84 -15.82 4.08
CA THR A 37 15.45 -16.98 3.25
C THR A 37 14.26 -16.70 2.34
N THR A 38 13.78 -15.48 2.25
CA THR A 38 12.58 -15.09 1.47
C THR A 38 12.68 -15.42 -0.02
N GLY A 39 13.87 -15.62 -0.56
CA GLY A 39 14.07 -15.83 -1.99
C GLY A 39 13.81 -14.57 -2.85
N LEU A 40 13.48 -13.44 -2.24
CA LEU A 40 13.29 -12.18 -2.95
C LEU A 40 14.64 -11.62 -3.43
N PRO A 41 14.73 -11.06 -4.64
CA PRO A 41 15.90 -10.31 -5.06
C PRO A 41 16.08 -9.04 -4.19
N PRO A 42 17.30 -8.49 -4.09
CA PRO A 42 17.57 -7.32 -3.24
C PRO A 42 16.77 -6.07 -3.69
N ALA A 43 16.52 -5.92 -4.98
CA ALA A 43 15.72 -4.82 -5.51
C ALA A 43 15.08 -5.22 -6.85
N VAL A 44 13.89 -4.68 -7.12
CA VAL A 44 13.16 -4.79 -8.39
C VAL A 44 12.46 -3.45 -8.67
N GLU A 45 12.40 -3.07 -9.94
CA GLU A 45 11.53 -1.97 -10.37
C GLU A 45 10.98 -2.24 -11.78
N LEU A 46 9.66 -2.29 -11.90
CA LEU A 46 8.93 -2.48 -13.15
C LEU A 46 8.78 -1.12 -13.86
N THR A 47 9.86 -0.64 -14.46
CA THR A 47 9.96 0.72 -15.04
C THR A 47 8.99 0.96 -16.19
N GLU A 48 8.68 -0.09 -16.96
CA GLU A 48 7.78 -0.06 -18.12
C GLU A 48 6.30 0.02 -17.74
N THR A 49 5.96 -0.18 -16.44
CA THR A 49 4.58 -0.01 -15.97
C THR A 49 4.10 1.41 -16.28
N PRO A 50 3.00 1.59 -17.00
CA PRO A 50 2.46 2.91 -17.34
C PRO A 50 2.21 3.77 -16.11
N PHE A 51 2.09 5.07 -16.33
CA PHE A 51 1.71 6.01 -15.30
C PHE A 51 0.65 6.97 -15.81
N TYR A 52 -0.46 7.00 -15.11
CA TYR A 52 -1.54 7.97 -15.33
C TYR A 52 -1.63 8.88 -14.10
N PRO A 53 -1.33 10.18 -14.23
CA PRO A 53 -1.49 11.14 -13.15
C PRO A 53 -2.95 11.15 -12.67
N GLN A 54 -3.13 11.06 -11.38
CA GLN A 54 -4.47 10.99 -10.80
C GLN A 54 -5.08 12.38 -10.70
N GLN A 55 -6.27 12.56 -11.25
CA GLN A 55 -7.12 13.71 -10.95
C GLN A 55 -7.78 13.54 -9.58
N GLN A 56 -8.36 14.61 -9.07
CA GLN A 56 -9.03 14.58 -7.78
C GLN A 56 -10.11 13.48 -7.74
N TYR A 57 -10.07 12.64 -6.71
CA TYR A 57 -10.98 11.50 -6.47
C TYR A 57 -10.92 10.34 -7.49
N GLN A 58 -10.01 10.37 -8.46
CA GLN A 58 -9.91 9.36 -9.52
C GLN A 58 -8.72 8.40 -9.36
N CYS A 59 -8.31 8.14 -8.13
CA CYS A 59 -7.22 7.18 -7.86
C CYS A 59 -7.54 5.76 -8.33
N GLY A 60 -8.78 5.29 -8.20
CA GLY A 60 -9.21 3.98 -8.65
C GLY A 60 -9.10 3.78 -10.17
N PRO A 61 -9.72 4.63 -11.00
CA PRO A 61 -9.58 4.56 -12.46
C PRO A 61 -8.13 4.62 -12.94
N ALA A 62 -7.32 5.52 -12.37
CA ALA A 62 -5.90 5.67 -12.76
C ALA A 62 -5.05 4.46 -12.36
N ALA A 63 -5.25 3.92 -11.14
CA ALA A 63 -4.54 2.73 -10.69
C ALA A 63 -4.93 1.50 -11.53
N LEU A 64 -6.22 1.32 -11.84
CA LEU A 64 -6.66 0.23 -12.69
C LEU A 64 -6.12 0.35 -14.12
N ALA A 65 -6.17 1.55 -14.73
CA ALA A 65 -5.57 1.78 -16.05
C ALA A 65 -4.07 1.47 -16.06
N THR A 66 -3.35 1.82 -14.99
CA THR A 66 -1.92 1.52 -14.83
C THR A 66 -1.65 0.02 -14.88
N VAL A 67 -2.41 -0.79 -14.14
CA VAL A 67 -2.18 -2.25 -14.12
C VAL A 67 -2.63 -2.90 -15.42
N LEU A 68 -3.79 -2.53 -15.96
CA LEU A 68 -4.26 -3.02 -17.27
C LEU A 68 -3.25 -2.71 -18.38
N GLY A 69 -2.71 -1.48 -18.38
CA GLY A 69 -1.70 -1.07 -19.35
C GLY A 69 -0.38 -1.82 -19.22
N ALA A 70 0.00 -2.29 -18.04
CA ALA A 70 1.16 -3.15 -17.84
C ALA A 70 1.02 -4.50 -18.54
N HIS A 71 -0.21 -4.94 -18.78
CA HIS A 71 -0.55 -6.16 -19.54
C HIS A 71 -1.05 -5.87 -20.96
N ALA A 72 -0.60 -4.76 -21.55
CA ALA A 72 -0.90 -4.35 -22.93
C ALA A 72 -2.39 -4.07 -23.22
N VAL A 73 -3.23 -3.92 -22.19
CA VAL A 73 -4.62 -3.48 -22.38
C VAL A 73 -4.63 -1.96 -22.51
N THR A 74 -4.98 -1.48 -23.71
CA THR A 74 -5.04 -0.04 -23.97
C THR A 74 -6.34 0.56 -23.48
N VAL A 75 -6.30 1.23 -22.33
CA VAL A 75 -7.45 1.91 -21.72
C VAL A 75 -6.98 3.15 -20.96
N THR A 76 -7.77 4.21 -20.97
CA THR A 76 -7.47 5.44 -20.20
C THR A 76 -8.25 5.48 -18.90
N PRO A 77 -7.78 6.22 -17.89
CA PRO A 77 -8.55 6.41 -16.66
C PRO A 77 -9.96 6.95 -16.90
N GLU A 78 -10.11 7.89 -17.84
CA GLU A 78 -11.41 8.51 -18.18
C GLU A 78 -12.42 7.47 -18.68
N ALA A 79 -11.97 6.50 -19.47
CA ALA A 79 -12.83 5.42 -19.96
C ALA A 79 -13.30 4.49 -18.83
N LEU A 80 -12.55 4.41 -17.74
CA LEU A 80 -12.87 3.57 -16.57
C LEU A 80 -13.74 4.28 -15.53
N VAL A 81 -13.85 5.62 -15.56
CA VAL A 81 -14.61 6.38 -14.55
C VAL A 81 -16.02 5.84 -14.37
N ALA A 82 -16.77 5.63 -15.45
CA ALA A 82 -18.15 5.15 -15.37
C ALA A 82 -18.29 3.76 -14.74
N ALA A 83 -17.22 2.94 -14.77
CA ALA A 83 -17.23 1.57 -14.27
C ALA A 83 -16.73 1.44 -12.83
N VAL A 84 -15.83 2.32 -12.37
CA VAL A 84 -15.18 2.14 -11.06
C VAL A 84 -15.33 3.34 -10.11
N TYR A 85 -15.72 4.52 -10.61
CA TYR A 85 -15.90 5.69 -9.74
C TYR A 85 -17.33 5.75 -9.20
N VAL A 86 -17.46 5.88 -7.89
CA VAL A 86 -18.74 6.01 -7.18
C VAL A 86 -18.89 7.45 -6.70
N PRO A 87 -19.73 8.30 -7.36
CA PRO A 87 -19.83 9.72 -7.04
C PRO A 87 -20.24 10.00 -5.59
N ALA A 88 -21.13 9.20 -5.03
CA ALA A 88 -21.60 9.35 -3.64
C ALA A 88 -20.48 9.14 -2.60
N LEU A 89 -19.43 8.39 -2.95
CA LEU A 89 -18.28 8.14 -2.10
C LEU A 89 -17.08 9.04 -2.43
N GLN A 90 -17.16 9.79 -3.53
CA GLN A 90 -16.02 10.52 -4.10
C GLN A 90 -14.78 9.62 -4.25
N GLY A 91 -14.96 8.38 -4.71
CA GLY A 91 -13.91 7.37 -4.76
C GLY A 91 -14.33 6.12 -5.51
N SER A 92 -13.58 5.05 -5.34
CA SER A 92 -13.85 3.74 -5.94
C SER A 92 -13.92 2.67 -4.85
N LEU A 93 -14.61 1.57 -5.17
CA LEU A 93 -14.67 0.39 -4.32
C LEU A 93 -13.76 -0.72 -4.87
N PRO A 94 -13.11 -1.52 -4.01
CA PRO A 94 -12.34 -2.69 -4.40
C PRO A 94 -13.08 -3.66 -5.31
N GLU A 95 -14.37 -3.87 -5.05
CA GLU A 95 -15.25 -4.75 -5.80
C GLU A 95 -15.45 -4.27 -7.24
N GLU A 96 -15.66 -2.96 -7.44
CA GLU A 96 -15.82 -2.36 -8.77
C GLU A 96 -14.54 -2.45 -9.59
N ILE A 97 -13.39 -2.24 -8.95
CA ILE A 97 -12.07 -2.40 -9.58
C ILE A 97 -11.90 -3.86 -10.03
N THR A 98 -12.15 -4.82 -9.14
CA THR A 98 -12.02 -6.25 -9.42
C THR A 98 -12.96 -6.69 -10.54
N ALA A 99 -14.24 -6.28 -10.45
CA ALA A 99 -15.24 -6.61 -11.47
C ALA A 99 -14.89 -6.01 -12.83
N THR A 100 -14.38 -4.77 -12.84
CA THR A 100 -14.01 -4.10 -14.08
C THR A 100 -12.78 -4.75 -14.72
N ALA A 101 -11.74 -5.12 -13.97
CA ALA A 101 -10.61 -5.88 -14.50
C ALA A 101 -11.07 -7.15 -15.22
N ARG A 102 -12.02 -7.88 -14.63
CA ARG A 102 -12.60 -9.09 -15.24
C ARG A 102 -13.41 -8.82 -16.51
N ARG A 103 -14.05 -7.66 -16.63
CA ARG A 103 -14.73 -7.25 -17.90
C ARG A 103 -13.72 -7.03 -19.03
N TYR A 104 -12.49 -6.68 -18.72
CA TYR A 104 -11.36 -6.62 -19.67
C TYR A 104 -10.69 -7.99 -19.91
N GLN A 105 -11.36 -9.09 -19.49
CA GLN A 105 -10.92 -10.48 -19.67
C GLN A 105 -9.61 -10.81 -18.93
N MET A 106 -9.30 -10.05 -17.90
CA MET A 106 -8.13 -10.29 -17.05
C MET A 106 -8.48 -11.21 -15.88
N LEU A 107 -7.53 -12.02 -15.47
CA LEU A 107 -7.58 -12.68 -14.18
C LEU A 107 -7.30 -11.64 -13.10
N ALA A 108 -8.24 -11.47 -12.19
CA ALA A 108 -8.12 -10.54 -11.08
C ALA A 108 -8.43 -11.30 -9.77
N TYR A 109 -7.42 -11.43 -8.90
CA TYR A 109 -7.56 -12.13 -7.63
C TYR A 109 -6.88 -11.35 -6.49
N PRO A 110 -7.52 -11.33 -5.31
CA PRO A 110 -6.93 -10.70 -4.13
C PRO A 110 -5.73 -11.53 -3.65
N LEU A 111 -4.67 -10.82 -3.25
CA LEU A 111 -3.52 -11.46 -2.59
C LEU A 111 -3.83 -11.78 -1.13
N PRO A 112 -3.11 -12.75 -0.55
CA PRO A 112 -3.06 -12.90 0.89
C PRO A 112 -2.59 -11.59 1.56
N ALA A 113 -3.02 -11.35 2.79
CA ALA A 113 -2.59 -10.21 3.60
C ALA A 113 -1.12 -10.35 4.05
N SER A 114 -0.20 -10.40 3.08
CA SER A 114 1.23 -10.65 3.28
C SER A 114 2.08 -9.70 2.44
N LEU A 115 2.97 -8.97 3.12
CA LEU A 115 3.93 -8.09 2.46
C LEU A 115 4.89 -8.89 1.57
N GLU A 116 5.33 -10.05 2.03
CA GLU A 116 6.19 -10.94 1.25
C GLU A 116 5.50 -11.41 -0.03
N ALA A 117 4.25 -11.87 0.06
CA ALA A 117 3.47 -12.29 -1.10
C ALA A 117 3.29 -11.16 -2.13
N LEU A 118 3.06 -9.92 -1.66
CA LEU A 118 2.98 -8.75 -2.51
C LEU A 118 4.30 -8.48 -3.23
N LEU A 119 5.44 -8.50 -2.51
CA LEU A 119 6.76 -8.27 -3.10
C LEU A 119 7.16 -9.42 -4.03
N TYR A 120 6.71 -10.64 -3.75
CA TYR A 120 6.91 -11.80 -4.62
C TYR A 120 6.27 -11.59 -5.99
N GLU A 121 5.03 -11.11 -6.05
CA GLU A 121 4.37 -10.79 -7.33
C GLU A 121 5.13 -9.72 -8.10
N VAL A 122 5.56 -8.66 -7.42
CA VAL A 122 6.36 -7.59 -8.04
C VAL A 122 7.69 -8.14 -8.56
N ALA A 123 8.35 -9.04 -7.82
CA ALA A 123 9.59 -9.69 -8.25
C ALA A 123 9.40 -10.57 -9.49
N HIS A 124 8.19 -11.07 -9.73
CA HIS A 124 7.83 -11.85 -10.92
C HIS A 124 7.27 -11.00 -12.09
N GLY A 125 7.35 -9.69 -12.00
CA GLY A 125 6.95 -8.80 -13.09
C GLY A 125 5.51 -8.32 -13.02
N ASN A 126 4.77 -8.65 -11.95
CA ASN A 126 3.37 -8.30 -11.79
C ASN A 126 3.22 -7.05 -10.92
N PRO A 127 2.83 -5.89 -11.46
CA PRO A 127 2.50 -4.72 -10.64
C PRO A 127 1.25 -5.00 -9.81
N VAL A 128 1.28 -4.62 -8.53
CA VAL A 128 0.20 -4.94 -7.59
C VAL A 128 -0.60 -3.68 -7.26
N LEU A 129 -1.91 -3.72 -7.51
CA LEU A 129 -2.84 -2.67 -7.12
C LEU A 129 -3.17 -2.80 -5.64
N VAL A 130 -3.00 -1.74 -4.87
CA VAL A 130 -3.22 -1.71 -3.43
C VAL A 130 -4.18 -0.60 -3.03
N MET A 131 -4.92 -0.81 -1.94
CA MET A 131 -5.67 0.25 -1.27
C MET A 131 -4.97 0.62 0.04
N GLN A 132 -4.83 1.89 0.29
CA GLN A 132 -4.21 2.43 1.51
C GLN A 132 -5.15 3.42 2.19
N ASN A 133 -5.08 3.56 3.50
CA ASN A 133 -5.64 4.71 4.20
C ASN A 133 -4.49 5.64 4.60
N LEU A 134 -4.32 6.70 3.83
CA LEU A 134 -3.27 7.72 4.04
C LEU A 134 -3.60 8.67 5.19
N GLY A 135 -4.84 8.65 5.68
CA GLY A 135 -5.28 9.43 6.82
C GLY A 135 -5.00 8.75 8.15
N THR A 136 -5.89 8.98 9.09
CA THR A 136 -5.86 8.38 10.43
C THR A 136 -7.02 7.39 10.60
N ARG A 137 -7.10 6.74 11.77
CA ARG A 137 -8.26 5.90 12.11
C ARG A 137 -9.57 6.70 12.19
N TRP A 138 -9.49 7.99 12.53
CA TRP A 138 -10.64 8.87 12.73
C TRP A 138 -10.98 9.69 11.47
N PHE A 139 -9.97 10.03 10.67
CA PHE A 139 -10.10 10.79 9.43
C PHE A 139 -9.51 9.96 8.30
N GLN A 140 -10.34 9.15 7.68
CA GLN A 140 -9.93 8.25 6.61
C GLN A 140 -9.66 9.02 5.32
N ASN A 141 -8.58 8.64 4.63
CA ASN A 141 -8.23 9.14 3.32
C ASN A 141 -7.84 7.91 2.46
N TRP A 142 -8.85 7.31 1.86
CA TRP A 142 -8.68 6.12 1.04
C TRP A 142 -7.98 6.47 -0.27
N HIS A 143 -7.03 5.64 -0.65
CA HIS A 143 -6.19 5.87 -1.80
C HIS A 143 -5.80 4.56 -2.47
N PHE A 144 -5.96 4.52 -3.80
CA PHE A 144 -5.45 3.43 -4.63
C PHE A 144 -4.12 3.82 -5.26
N ALA A 145 -3.16 2.90 -5.19
CA ALA A 145 -1.84 3.03 -5.79
C ALA A 145 -1.42 1.70 -6.42
N VAL A 146 -0.35 1.72 -7.20
CA VAL A 146 0.21 0.51 -7.80
C VAL A 146 1.66 0.35 -7.35
N VAL A 147 1.96 -0.74 -6.66
CA VAL A 147 3.32 -1.11 -6.30
C VAL A 147 4.00 -1.67 -7.54
N ILE A 148 5.12 -1.06 -7.91
CA ILE A 148 5.90 -1.39 -9.10
C ILE A 148 7.33 -1.80 -8.77
N GLY A 149 7.73 -1.74 -7.51
CA GLY A 149 9.08 -2.09 -7.13
C GLY A 149 9.34 -2.01 -5.64
N PHE A 150 10.50 -2.50 -5.27
CA PHE A 150 11.03 -2.43 -3.91
C PHE A 150 12.55 -2.47 -3.93
N ASP A 151 13.14 -2.08 -2.83
CA ASP A 151 14.56 -2.12 -2.54
C ASP A 151 14.74 -2.50 -1.06
N LEU A 152 15.21 -3.72 -0.81
CA LEU A 152 15.34 -4.26 0.54
C LEU A 152 16.52 -3.65 1.30
N GLU A 153 17.56 -3.18 0.60
CA GLU A 153 18.70 -2.52 1.20
C GLU A 153 18.31 -1.15 1.76
N SER A 154 17.65 -0.33 0.94
CA SER A 154 17.10 0.96 1.36
C SER A 154 15.81 0.84 2.16
N ARG A 155 15.21 -0.36 2.22
CA ARG A 155 13.94 -0.66 2.91
C ARG A 155 12.77 0.15 2.39
N GLU A 156 12.67 0.27 1.09
CA GLU A 156 11.66 1.09 0.41
C GLU A 156 10.80 0.28 -0.56
N VAL A 157 9.59 0.75 -0.79
CA VAL A 157 8.73 0.38 -1.91
C VAL A 157 8.61 1.53 -2.90
N ILE A 158 8.36 1.20 -4.15
CA ILE A 158 8.22 2.13 -5.26
C ILE A 158 6.81 1.98 -5.84
N LEU A 159 6.08 3.10 -5.95
CA LEU A 159 4.70 3.10 -6.40
C LEU A 159 4.45 4.09 -7.54
N ARG A 160 3.45 3.78 -8.36
CA ARG A 160 2.68 4.77 -9.12
C ARG A 160 1.58 5.30 -8.22
N SER A 161 1.62 6.57 -7.83
CA SER A 161 0.73 7.10 -6.80
C SER A 161 0.48 8.60 -6.98
N GLY A 162 -0.78 9.00 -6.96
CA GLY A 162 -1.18 10.41 -7.07
C GLY A 162 -0.68 11.03 -8.36
N THR A 163 0.02 12.15 -8.24
CA THR A 163 0.67 12.83 -9.36
C THR A 163 2.15 12.45 -9.51
N THR A 164 2.62 11.48 -8.73
CA THR A 164 4.03 11.10 -8.67
C THR A 164 4.25 9.76 -9.38
N ARG A 165 4.95 9.82 -10.53
CA ARG A 165 5.26 8.64 -11.35
C ARG A 165 6.08 7.59 -10.60
N ARG A 166 6.96 8.01 -9.69
CA ARG A 166 7.88 7.16 -8.94
C ARG A 166 7.91 7.60 -7.49
N TRP A 167 6.86 7.26 -6.76
CA TRP A 167 6.78 7.54 -5.34
C TRP A 167 7.57 6.50 -4.55
N ARG A 168 8.57 6.93 -3.79
CA ARG A 168 9.32 6.06 -2.87
C ARG A 168 8.87 6.31 -1.43
N THR A 169 8.65 5.25 -0.69
CA THR A 169 8.33 5.31 0.74
C THR A 169 8.92 4.10 1.45
N THR A 170 9.18 4.22 2.75
CA THR A 170 9.71 3.08 3.50
C THR A 170 8.69 1.95 3.60
N LEU A 171 9.17 0.68 3.60
CA LEU A 171 8.35 -0.50 3.84
C LEU A 171 7.45 -0.33 5.08
N ALA A 172 8.01 0.23 6.16
CA ALA A 172 7.28 0.45 7.40
C ALA A 172 6.15 1.50 7.27
N THR A 173 6.34 2.56 6.49
CA THR A 173 5.30 3.56 6.24
C THR A 173 4.22 2.99 5.32
N PHE A 174 4.61 2.26 4.29
CA PHE A 174 3.71 1.57 3.40
C PHE A 174 2.83 0.57 4.16
N GLU A 175 3.41 -0.33 4.93
CA GLU A 175 2.65 -1.32 5.71
C GLU A 175 1.67 -0.66 6.67
N ARG A 176 2.07 0.44 7.36
CA ARG A 176 1.17 1.17 8.26
C ARG A 176 -0.07 1.74 7.58
N THR A 177 0.04 2.21 6.34
CA THR A 177 -1.09 2.75 5.60
C THR A 177 -1.90 1.65 4.92
N TRP A 178 -1.24 0.60 4.47
CA TRP A 178 -1.85 -0.55 3.83
C TRP A 178 -2.60 -1.45 4.80
N SER A 179 -2.07 -1.66 6.01
CA SER A 179 -2.75 -2.44 7.06
C SER A 179 -4.10 -1.86 7.48
N ARG A 180 -4.33 -0.56 7.27
CA ARG A 180 -5.61 0.10 7.58
C ARG A 180 -6.71 -0.21 6.57
N SER A 181 -6.39 -0.85 5.46
CA SER A 181 -7.31 -1.40 4.47
C SER A 181 -7.40 -2.93 4.54
N ASP A 182 -7.08 -3.51 5.71
CA ASP A 182 -7.00 -4.96 5.91
C ASP A 182 -6.07 -5.63 4.88
N TYR A 183 -4.98 -4.92 4.53
CA TYR A 183 -3.98 -5.36 3.55
C TYR A 183 -4.56 -5.67 2.17
N TRP A 184 -5.59 -4.95 1.74
CA TRP A 184 -6.19 -5.19 0.44
C TRP A 184 -5.18 -4.96 -0.69
N ALA A 185 -5.00 -6.00 -1.50
CA ALA A 185 -4.14 -6.00 -2.68
C ALA A 185 -4.74 -6.89 -3.76
N LEU A 186 -4.58 -6.48 -5.03
CA LEU A 186 -5.12 -7.17 -6.20
C LEU A 186 -4.02 -7.35 -7.24
N VAL A 187 -3.83 -8.59 -7.68
CA VAL A 187 -3.07 -8.93 -8.87
C VAL A 187 -4.02 -9.06 -10.05
N ILE A 188 -3.61 -8.50 -11.19
CA ILE A 188 -4.33 -8.58 -12.45
C ILE A 188 -3.35 -9.14 -13.48
N LEU A 189 -3.72 -10.26 -14.14
CA LEU A 189 -2.91 -11.00 -15.10
C LEU A 189 -3.66 -11.23 -16.40
#